data_643fac951f288da24fb08410c7420856
#
_entry.id   643fac951f288da24fb08410c7420856
#
_cell.length_a   1.000
_cell.length_b   1.000
_cell.length_c   1.000
_cell.angle_alpha   90.00
_cell.angle_beta   90.00
_cell.angle_gamma   90.00
#
_symmetry.space_group_name_H-M   'P 1'
#
loop_
_entity.id
_entity.type
_entity.pdbx_description
1 polymer ?
#
loop_
_entity_poly.entity_id
_entity_poly.type
_entity_poly.pdbx_seq_one_letter_code
_entity_poly.pdbx_strand_id
1 'polypeptide(L)'
;MSDIGKRIGERIRDLRNHQAQPWTQKELASKARISVSYLSMMERGQRVPPMHTLAALAQALDVPVADLLSSIDRWPEDSTEVARPLSDFIQRRHLGPRDVERLLYVARLMFNQND
;
A
#
# COMPACT_ATOMS: atom_id res chain seq x y z
N MET A 1 10.91 3.10 13.89
CA MET A 1 9.74 2.84 13.04
C MET A 1 9.91 3.51 11.72
N SER A 2 9.53 2.82 10.70
CA SER A 2 9.68 3.29 9.33
C SER A 2 8.66 4.38 9.01
N ASP A 3 9.10 5.49 8.41
CA ASP A 3 8.20 6.51 7.91
C ASP A 3 7.25 5.97 6.84
N ILE A 4 7.66 4.91 6.14
CA ILE A 4 6.85 4.27 5.12
C ILE A 4 5.58 3.69 5.73
N GLY A 5 5.70 2.96 6.82
CA GLY A 5 4.54 2.39 7.50
C GLY A 5 3.55 3.47 7.94
N LYS A 6 4.07 4.55 8.47
CA LYS A 6 3.24 5.67 8.91
C LYS A 6 2.52 6.34 7.75
N ARG A 7 3.23 6.56 6.64
CA ARG A 7 2.65 7.21 5.46
C ARG A 7 1.59 6.33 4.80
N ILE A 8 1.87 5.04 4.69
CA ILE A 8 0.87 4.09 4.16
C ILE A 8 -0.35 4.08 5.05
N GLY A 9 -0.15 4.04 6.38
CA GLY A 9 -1.26 4.05 7.33
C GLY A 9 -2.12 5.30 7.21
N GLU A 10 -1.49 6.46 7.11
CA GLU A 10 -2.21 7.73 6.92
C GLU A 10 -3.00 7.73 5.61
N ARG A 11 -2.40 7.20 4.55
CA ARG A 11 -3.07 7.13 3.25
C ARG A 11 -4.30 6.21 3.30
N ILE A 12 -4.18 5.07 3.97
CA ILE A 12 -5.32 4.16 4.17
C ILE A 12 -6.44 4.88 4.91
N ARG A 13 -6.09 5.58 5.98
CA ARG A 13 -7.07 6.34 6.75
C ARG A 13 -7.74 7.42 5.91
N ASP A 14 -6.95 8.17 5.13
CA ASP A 14 -7.48 9.22 4.28
C ASP A 14 -8.45 8.67 3.25
N LEU A 15 -8.09 7.59 2.59
CA LEU A 15 -8.98 6.98 1.59
C LEU A 15 -10.25 6.43 2.23
N ARG A 16 -10.13 5.88 3.44
CA ARG A 16 -11.30 5.40 4.19
C ARG A 16 -12.25 6.55 4.52
N ASN A 17 -11.70 7.68 4.93
CA ASN A 17 -12.48 8.85 5.34
C ASN A 17 -13.04 9.65 4.16
N HIS A 18 -12.46 9.48 2.97
CA HIS A 18 -12.88 10.23 1.78
C HIS A 18 -13.89 9.48 0.91
N GLN A 19 -14.42 8.36 1.40
CA GLN A 19 -15.55 7.73 0.72
C GLN A 19 -16.76 8.67 0.78
N ALA A 20 -17.70 8.50 -0.16
CA ALA A 20 -18.91 9.32 -0.19
C ALA A 20 -19.61 9.32 1.17
N GLN A 21 -19.62 8.18 1.83
CA GLN A 21 -19.93 8.06 3.25
C GLN A 21 -18.69 7.48 3.92
N PRO A 22 -18.04 8.22 4.82
CA PRO A 22 -16.81 7.73 5.45
C PRO A 22 -17.03 6.37 6.11
N TRP A 23 -16.12 5.47 5.88
CA TRP A 23 -16.19 4.13 6.47
C TRP A 23 -15.51 4.09 7.82
N THR A 24 -16.07 3.30 8.73
CA THR A 24 -15.41 2.97 9.97
C THR A 24 -14.27 2.00 9.71
N GLN A 25 -13.35 1.86 10.66
CA GLN A 25 -12.33 0.83 10.58
C GLN A 25 -12.95 -0.57 10.45
N LYS A 26 -14.06 -0.79 11.17
CA LYS A 26 -14.77 -2.07 11.13
C LYS A 26 -15.28 -2.38 9.71
N GLU A 27 -15.83 -1.36 9.03
CA GLU A 27 -16.33 -1.55 7.68
C GLU A 27 -15.22 -1.88 6.69
N LEU A 28 -14.12 -1.13 6.74
CA LEU A 28 -13.00 -1.40 5.85
C LEU A 28 -12.36 -2.75 6.17
N ALA A 29 -12.16 -3.07 7.45
CA ALA A 29 -11.59 -4.35 7.85
C ALA A 29 -12.44 -5.51 7.35
N SER A 30 -13.77 -5.39 7.46
CA SER A 30 -14.68 -6.40 6.96
C SER A 30 -14.55 -6.59 5.44
N LYS A 31 -14.50 -5.48 4.70
CA LYS A 31 -14.36 -5.54 3.23
C LYS A 31 -13.02 -6.12 2.80
N ALA A 32 -11.97 -5.85 3.53
CA ALA A 32 -10.62 -6.36 3.23
C ALA A 32 -10.36 -7.73 3.86
N ARG A 33 -11.29 -8.24 4.66
CA ARG A 33 -11.19 -9.54 5.34
C ARG A 33 -10.00 -9.62 6.28
N ILE A 34 -9.80 -8.55 7.04
CA ILE A 34 -8.77 -8.49 8.08
C ILE A 34 -9.43 -8.08 9.39
N SER A 35 -8.72 -8.24 10.50
CA SER A 35 -9.24 -7.82 11.78
C SER A 35 -9.19 -6.30 11.93
N VAL A 36 -10.09 -5.76 12.75
CA VAL A 36 -10.09 -4.34 13.06
C VAL A 36 -8.79 -3.96 13.78
N SER A 37 -8.32 -4.82 14.68
CA SER A 37 -7.07 -4.58 15.41
C SER A 37 -5.89 -4.47 14.46
N TYR A 38 -5.82 -5.33 13.46
CA TYR A 38 -4.75 -5.30 12.46
C TYR A 38 -4.81 -4.00 11.65
N LEU A 39 -6.01 -3.64 11.17
CA LEU A 39 -6.19 -2.40 10.44
C LEU A 39 -5.81 -1.19 11.27
N SER A 40 -6.22 -1.17 12.54
CA SER A 40 -5.88 -0.08 13.45
C SER A 40 -4.37 0.07 13.60
N MET A 41 -3.65 -1.04 13.75
CA MET A 41 -2.19 -1.00 13.84
C MET A 41 -1.55 -0.46 12.57
N MET A 42 -2.09 -0.84 11.41
CA MET A 42 -1.57 -0.33 10.14
C MET A 42 -1.84 1.16 9.98
N GLU A 43 -3.02 1.63 10.34
CA GLU A 43 -3.35 3.06 10.25
C GLU A 43 -2.49 3.91 11.17
N ARG A 44 -2.03 3.33 12.28
CA ARG A 44 -1.14 4.03 13.21
C ARG A 44 0.34 3.89 12.85
N GLY A 45 0.65 3.17 11.78
CA GLY A 45 2.03 2.98 11.35
C GLY A 45 2.80 1.97 12.17
N GLN A 46 2.13 1.19 13.01
CA GLN A 46 2.78 0.18 13.86
C GLN A 46 3.08 -1.11 13.11
N ARG A 47 2.44 -1.29 11.97
CA ARG A 47 2.67 -2.43 11.09
C ARG A 47 2.69 -1.96 9.65
N VAL A 48 3.68 -2.40 8.88
CA VAL A 48 3.70 -2.18 7.44
C VAL A 48 2.93 -3.33 6.79
N PRO A 49 1.85 -3.04 6.04
CA PRO A 49 1.08 -4.11 5.42
C PRO A 49 1.93 -4.85 4.40
N PRO A 50 1.90 -6.19 4.40
CA PRO A 50 2.50 -6.94 3.31
C PRO A 50 1.70 -6.73 2.02
N MET A 51 2.31 -7.10 0.89
CA MET A 51 1.74 -6.78 -0.42
C MET A 51 0.32 -7.34 -0.60
N HIS A 52 0.07 -8.56 -0.12
CA HIS A 52 -1.26 -9.15 -0.26
C HIS A 52 -2.32 -8.39 0.55
N THR A 53 -1.93 -7.82 1.69
CA THR A 53 -2.84 -7.00 2.49
C THR A 53 -3.09 -5.66 1.81
N LEU A 54 -2.04 -5.05 1.23
CA LEU A 54 -2.21 -3.82 0.45
C LEU A 54 -3.15 -4.04 -0.72
N ALA A 55 -3.03 -5.16 -1.41
CA ALA A 55 -3.92 -5.48 -2.52
C ALA A 55 -5.37 -5.64 -2.05
N ALA A 56 -5.59 -6.29 -0.91
CA ALA A 56 -6.92 -6.46 -0.34
C ALA A 56 -7.53 -5.12 0.05
N LEU A 57 -6.74 -4.24 0.67
CA LEU A 57 -7.20 -2.90 1.05
C LEU A 57 -7.52 -2.04 -0.17
N ALA A 58 -6.65 -2.09 -1.18
CA ALA A 58 -6.87 -1.34 -2.41
C ALA A 58 -8.15 -1.79 -3.11
N GLN A 59 -8.38 -3.09 -3.16
CA GLN A 59 -9.59 -3.63 -3.76
C GLN A 59 -10.83 -3.21 -2.96
N ALA A 60 -10.77 -3.27 -1.64
CA ALA A 60 -11.87 -2.86 -0.78
C ALA A 60 -12.19 -1.37 -0.94
N LEU A 61 -11.16 -0.54 -1.14
CA LEU A 61 -11.30 0.89 -1.32
C LEU A 61 -11.59 1.28 -2.78
N ASP A 62 -11.54 0.32 -3.68
CA ASP A 62 -11.74 0.51 -5.12
C ASP A 62 -10.72 1.50 -5.71
N VAL A 63 -9.47 1.34 -5.33
CA VAL A 63 -8.37 2.14 -5.84
C VAL A 63 -7.22 1.22 -6.27
N PRO A 64 -6.35 1.68 -7.18
CA PRO A 64 -5.12 0.92 -7.50
C PRO A 64 -4.21 0.84 -6.29
N VAL A 65 -3.43 -0.23 -6.18
CA VAL A 65 -2.43 -0.36 -5.10
C VAL A 65 -1.49 0.85 -5.10
N ALA A 66 -1.16 1.39 -6.27
CA ALA A 66 -0.29 2.55 -6.39
C ALA A 66 -0.81 3.75 -5.60
N ASP A 67 -2.14 3.89 -5.46
CA ASP A 67 -2.72 4.99 -4.68
C ASP A 67 -2.40 4.88 -3.20
N LEU A 68 -2.26 3.67 -2.68
CA LEU A 68 -1.86 3.47 -1.30
C LEU A 68 -0.40 3.86 -1.06
N LEU A 69 0.39 3.85 -2.11
CA LEU A 69 1.81 4.16 -2.06
C LEU A 69 2.13 5.57 -2.56
N SER A 70 1.12 6.32 -3.00
CA SER A 70 1.32 7.61 -3.66
C SER A 70 1.87 8.69 -2.74
N SER A 71 1.72 8.54 -1.43
CA SER A 71 2.27 9.50 -0.46
C SER A 71 3.75 9.28 -0.17
N ILE A 72 4.35 8.26 -0.78
CA ILE A 72 5.76 7.97 -0.59
C ILE A 72 6.54 8.72 -1.68
N ASP A 73 6.89 9.96 -1.38
CA ASP A 73 7.64 10.81 -2.31
C ASP A 73 9.09 10.37 -2.45
N ARG A 74 9.63 9.81 -1.39
CA ARG A 74 11.01 9.33 -1.36
C ARG A 74 11.07 8.03 -0.59
N TRP A 75 11.71 7.04 -1.20
CA TRP A 75 12.05 5.83 -0.49
C TRP A 75 13.25 6.11 0.40
N PRO A 76 13.31 5.54 1.62
CA PRO A 76 14.49 5.70 2.47
C PRO A 76 15.74 5.25 1.74
N GLU A 77 16.84 5.95 1.94
CA GLU A 77 18.10 5.63 1.28
C GLU A 77 18.57 4.20 1.59
N ASP A 78 18.22 3.72 2.75
CA ASP A 78 18.59 2.37 3.19
C ASP A 78 17.97 1.28 2.34
N SER A 79 16.86 1.56 1.67
CA SER A 79 16.17 0.61 0.81
C SER A 79 16.36 0.92 -0.67
N THR A 80 17.22 1.88 -1.01
CA THR A 80 17.31 2.41 -2.36
C THR A 80 17.99 1.49 -3.35
N GLU A 81 18.80 0.53 -2.89
CA GLU A 81 19.44 -0.39 -3.81
C GLU A 81 18.45 -1.20 -4.60
N VAL A 82 17.28 -1.46 -4.01
CA VAL A 82 16.21 -2.22 -4.66
C VAL A 82 15.11 -1.29 -5.18
N ALA A 83 14.72 -0.30 -4.37
CA ALA A 83 13.57 0.54 -4.67
C ALA A 83 13.86 1.61 -5.74
N ARG A 84 15.07 2.18 -5.75
CA ARG A 84 15.41 3.22 -6.70
C ARG A 84 15.40 2.76 -8.15
N PRO A 85 15.99 1.60 -8.50
CA PRO A 85 15.90 1.11 -9.89
C PRO A 85 14.47 0.89 -10.34
N LEU A 86 13.61 0.43 -9.45
CA LEU A 86 12.20 0.21 -9.79
C LEU A 86 11.48 1.54 -9.99
N SER A 87 11.73 2.51 -9.12
CA SER A 87 11.15 3.86 -9.23
C SER A 87 11.59 4.53 -10.53
N ASP A 88 12.88 4.46 -10.85
CA ASP A 88 13.42 5.00 -12.09
C ASP A 88 12.82 4.34 -13.30
N PHE A 89 12.67 3.02 -13.25
CA PHE A 89 12.04 2.26 -14.34
C PHE A 89 10.61 2.75 -14.58
N ILE A 90 9.83 2.90 -13.52
CA ILE A 90 8.45 3.37 -13.61
C ILE A 90 8.39 4.75 -14.23
N GLN A 91 9.26 5.67 -13.79
CA GLN A 91 9.28 7.04 -14.30
C GLN A 91 9.74 7.11 -15.74
N ARG A 92 10.80 6.39 -16.10
CA ARG A 92 11.33 6.42 -17.46
C ARG A 92 10.38 5.87 -18.49
N ARG A 93 9.60 4.87 -18.10
CA ARG A 93 8.64 4.22 -19.00
C ARG A 93 7.28 4.86 -18.97
N HIS A 94 7.09 5.90 -18.16
CA HIS A 94 5.80 6.58 -18.01
C HIS A 94 4.68 5.59 -17.72
N LEU A 95 4.92 4.66 -16.81
CA LEU A 95 3.96 3.62 -16.50
C LEU A 95 2.76 4.20 -15.77
N GLY A 96 1.59 3.78 -16.19
CA GLY A 96 0.35 4.16 -15.54
C GLY A 96 0.05 3.31 -14.31
N PRO A 97 -1.02 3.63 -13.58
CA PRO A 97 -1.38 2.89 -12.37
C PRO A 97 -1.54 1.38 -12.59
N ARG A 98 -2.10 0.98 -13.73
CA ARG A 98 -2.28 -0.45 -14.04
C ARG A 98 -0.95 -1.16 -14.23
N ASP A 99 0.00 -0.47 -14.86
CA ASP A 99 1.33 -1.04 -15.07
C ASP A 99 2.06 -1.22 -13.75
N VAL A 100 1.93 -0.23 -12.84
CA VAL A 100 2.52 -0.31 -11.50
C VAL A 100 1.88 -1.45 -10.71
N GLU A 101 0.56 -1.62 -10.81
CA GLU A 101 -0.13 -2.75 -10.19
C GLU A 101 0.42 -4.09 -10.65
N ARG A 102 0.65 -4.22 -11.96
CA ARG A 102 1.21 -5.45 -12.52
C ARG A 102 2.61 -5.72 -11.99
N LEU A 103 3.43 -4.68 -11.90
CA LEU A 103 4.77 -4.80 -11.36
C LEU A 103 4.73 -5.21 -9.89
N LEU A 104 3.85 -4.62 -9.11
CA LEU A 104 3.69 -4.96 -7.70
C LEU A 104 3.18 -6.39 -7.54
N TYR A 105 2.28 -6.82 -8.41
CA TYR A 105 1.79 -8.20 -8.39
C TYR A 105 2.92 -9.19 -8.66
N VAL A 106 3.73 -8.92 -9.69
CA VAL A 106 4.88 -9.78 -10.00
C VAL A 106 5.88 -9.78 -8.86
N ALA A 107 6.16 -8.62 -8.28
CA ALA A 107 7.07 -8.52 -7.13
C ALA A 107 6.53 -9.36 -5.96
N ARG A 108 5.23 -9.31 -5.71
CA ARG A 108 4.62 -10.12 -4.67
C ARG A 108 4.83 -11.61 -4.90
N LEU A 109 4.65 -12.06 -6.15
CA LEU A 109 4.86 -13.46 -6.49
C LEU A 109 6.31 -13.88 -6.26
N MET A 110 7.25 -13.00 -6.61
CA MET A 110 8.68 -13.29 -6.47
C MET A 110 9.11 -13.32 -5.01
N PHE A 111 8.65 -12.37 -4.20
CA PHE A 111 9.13 -12.22 -2.83
C PHE A 111 8.34 -13.05 -1.82
N ASN A 112 7.08 -13.34 -2.07
CA ASN A 112 6.29 -14.17 -1.17
C ASN A 112 6.76 -15.62 -1.13
N GLN A 113 7.52 -16.05 -2.11
CA GLN A 113 8.05 -17.41 -2.13
C GLN A 113 9.17 -17.61 -1.12
N ASN A 114 9.70 -16.53 -0.57
CA ASN A 114 10.83 -16.57 0.35
C ASN A 114 10.42 -16.44 1.82
N ASP A 115 9.14 -16.33 2.08
CA ASP A 115 8.63 -16.21 3.45
C ASP A 115 8.29 -17.55 4.07
#